data_2d33e61503d43e9e174ffb56c522f108
#
_entry.id   2d33e61503d43e9e174ffb56c522f108
#
_cell.length_a   1.000
_cell.length_b   1.000
_cell.length_c   1.000
_cell.angle_alpha   90.00
_cell.angle_beta   90.00
_cell.angle_gamma   90.00
#
_symmetry.space_group_name_H-M   'P 1'
#
loop_
_entity.id
_entity.type
_entity.pdbx_description
1 polymer ?
#
loop_
_entity_poly.entity_id
_entity_poly.type
_entity_poly.pdbx_seq_one_letter_code
_entity_poly.pdbx_strand_id
1 'polypeptide(L)'
;MPSFTFQHKITLSNSLKIHPSAVVDEGAVVGEGTAIWHFSHICAGAVIGNNCSLGQNVLVAQNASLGNNVKVQNNVAIYGGITVEDDVFLGPSCVLTNVTNPRSQVSRKSLYEKTLIKRGATIGANSTIVCGITLGRYCFIGAGAVVTKDIPDYGLVLGNPGKLSGYMSRHGHKLTFNESGRATCPESKFVYEKVDDQVHCLDLNEDELLPTDLSIGSQDYDSFKS
;
A
#
# COMPACT_ATOMS: atom_id res chain seq x y z
N MET A 1 -42.79 -2.28 -13.91
CA MET A 1 -41.43 -2.11 -13.35
C MET A 1 -40.51 -1.89 -14.51
N PRO A 2 -39.81 -0.74 -14.67
CA PRO A 2 -38.88 -0.52 -15.76
C PRO A 2 -37.59 -1.26 -15.48
N SER A 3 -37.16 -2.09 -16.42
CA SER A 3 -35.84 -2.74 -16.42
C SER A 3 -34.76 -1.71 -16.70
N PHE A 4 -33.94 -1.40 -15.70
CA PHE A 4 -32.75 -0.60 -15.89
C PHE A 4 -31.65 -1.50 -16.49
N THR A 5 -31.48 -1.42 -17.79
CA THR A 5 -30.35 -2.02 -18.49
C THR A 5 -29.24 -0.97 -18.54
N PHE A 6 -28.33 -0.98 -17.59
CA PHE A 6 -27.08 -0.22 -17.66
C PHE A 6 -26.12 -0.94 -18.62
N GLN A 7 -26.12 -0.56 -19.89
CA GLN A 7 -25.06 -0.89 -20.82
C GLN A 7 -24.00 0.21 -20.77
N HIS A 8 -22.99 0.08 -19.90
CA HIS A 8 -21.78 0.87 -20.01
C HIS A 8 -20.79 0.12 -20.90
N LYS A 9 -20.56 0.64 -22.10
CA LYS A 9 -19.42 0.24 -22.94
C LYS A 9 -18.14 0.81 -22.31
N ILE A 10 -17.54 0.05 -21.39
CA ILE A 10 -16.14 0.26 -21.05
C ILE A 10 -15.34 -0.40 -22.17
N THR A 11 -14.48 0.36 -22.85
CA THR A 11 -13.52 -0.20 -23.81
C THR A 11 -12.49 -0.96 -22.99
N LEU A 12 -12.74 -2.26 -22.76
CA LEU A 12 -11.85 -3.15 -22.03
C LEU A 12 -10.66 -3.47 -22.94
N SER A 13 -9.46 -3.03 -22.57
CA SER A 13 -8.25 -3.70 -23.03
C SER A 13 -8.28 -5.14 -22.52
N ASN A 14 -7.74 -6.10 -23.28
CA ASN A 14 -7.87 -7.55 -23.03
C ASN A 14 -7.27 -8.05 -21.69
N SER A 15 -6.82 -7.16 -20.80
CA SER A 15 -6.13 -7.49 -19.56
C SER A 15 -6.84 -7.01 -18.28
N LEU A 16 -7.82 -6.09 -18.36
CA LEU A 16 -8.57 -5.58 -17.20
C LEU A 16 -9.62 -6.59 -16.75
N LYS A 17 -9.60 -6.98 -15.45
CA LYS A 17 -10.57 -7.92 -14.86
C LYS A 17 -11.42 -7.21 -13.82
N ILE A 18 -12.70 -6.97 -14.14
CA ILE A 18 -13.66 -6.40 -13.19
C ILE A 18 -14.72 -7.44 -12.88
N HIS A 19 -14.87 -7.81 -11.61
CA HIS A 19 -15.92 -8.74 -11.20
C HIS A 19 -17.31 -8.09 -11.42
N PRO A 20 -18.33 -8.82 -11.91
CA PRO A 20 -19.67 -8.27 -12.23
C PRO A 20 -20.38 -7.57 -11.05
N SER A 21 -20.03 -7.90 -9.81
CA SER A 21 -20.56 -7.23 -8.61
C SER A 21 -19.78 -6.00 -8.18
N ALA A 22 -18.65 -5.68 -8.82
CA ALA A 22 -17.90 -4.46 -8.56
C ALA A 22 -18.54 -3.29 -9.30
N VAL A 23 -18.49 -2.10 -8.70
CA VAL A 23 -18.97 -0.85 -9.30
C VAL A 23 -17.77 0.02 -9.63
N VAL A 24 -17.67 0.46 -10.88
CA VAL A 24 -16.67 1.42 -11.34
C VAL A 24 -17.43 2.58 -11.95
N ASP A 25 -17.37 3.75 -11.28
CA ASP A 25 -18.09 4.94 -11.71
C ASP A 25 -17.49 5.51 -13.01
N GLU A 26 -18.31 6.15 -13.80
CA GLU A 26 -17.84 6.94 -14.95
C GLU A 26 -16.88 8.04 -14.48
N GLY A 27 -15.73 8.18 -15.16
CA GLY A 27 -14.67 9.13 -14.75
C GLY A 27 -13.65 8.55 -13.76
N ALA A 28 -13.77 7.28 -13.36
CA ALA A 28 -12.67 6.56 -12.75
C ALA A 28 -11.65 6.12 -13.80
N VAL A 29 -10.36 6.15 -13.45
CA VAL A 29 -9.27 5.68 -14.32
C VAL A 29 -8.69 4.39 -13.74
N VAL A 30 -8.66 3.31 -14.54
CA VAL A 30 -8.11 2.01 -14.13
C VAL A 30 -7.14 1.52 -15.19
N GLY A 31 -5.90 1.26 -14.79
CA GLY A 31 -4.82 0.83 -15.65
C GLY A 31 -4.93 -0.63 -16.10
N GLU A 32 -4.16 -0.97 -17.14
CA GLU A 32 -4.13 -2.31 -17.73
C GLU A 32 -3.63 -3.38 -16.75
N GLY A 33 -4.09 -4.62 -16.91
CA GLY A 33 -3.71 -5.75 -16.05
C GLY A 33 -4.29 -5.71 -14.64
N THR A 34 -5.03 -4.66 -14.27
CA THR A 34 -5.63 -4.52 -12.94
C THR A 34 -6.84 -5.42 -12.77
N ALA A 35 -6.93 -6.06 -11.59
CA ALA A 35 -8.05 -6.92 -11.21
C ALA A 35 -8.85 -6.28 -10.05
N ILE A 36 -10.17 -6.15 -10.21
CA ILE A 36 -11.10 -5.63 -9.20
C ILE A 36 -12.09 -6.73 -8.84
N TRP A 37 -12.07 -7.14 -7.57
CA TRP A 37 -12.87 -8.26 -7.08
C TRP A 37 -14.23 -7.84 -6.54
N HIS A 38 -14.95 -8.79 -5.97
CA HIS A 38 -16.35 -8.69 -5.56
C HIS A 38 -16.67 -7.48 -4.68
N PHE A 39 -17.79 -6.81 -4.95
CA PHE A 39 -18.38 -5.75 -4.13
C PHE A 39 -17.49 -4.53 -3.89
N SER A 40 -16.45 -4.36 -4.72
CA SER A 40 -15.59 -3.18 -4.64
C SER A 40 -16.23 -2.01 -5.37
N HIS A 41 -15.95 -0.79 -4.91
CA HIS A 41 -16.45 0.44 -5.50
C HIS A 41 -15.29 1.40 -5.81
N ILE A 42 -15.12 1.74 -7.08
CA ILE A 42 -14.15 2.71 -7.56
C ILE A 42 -14.92 3.96 -7.94
N CYS A 43 -14.77 5.02 -7.16
CA CYS A 43 -15.52 6.25 -7.36
C CYS A 43 -14.99 7.07 -8.55
N ALA A 44 -15.85 7.89 -9.12
CA ALA A 44 -15.46 8.88 -10.12
C ALA A 44 -14.29 9.74 -9.63
N GLY A 45 -13.30 9.98 -10.49
CA GLY A 45 -12.09 10.75 -10.14
C GLY A 45 -11.05 9.98 -9.31
N ALA A 46 -11.26 8.70 -9.03
CA ALA A 46 -10.21 7.81 -8.55
C ALA A 46 -9.25 7.43 -9.68
N VAL A 47 -7.96 7.27 -9.38
CA VAL A 47 -6.94 6.85 -10.35
C VAL A 47 -6.23 5.61 -9.83
N ILE A 48 -6.21 4.54 -10.62
CA ILE A 48 -5.55 3.28 -10.31
C ILE A 48 -4.61 2.93 -11.47
N GLY A 49 -3.35 2.67 -11.14
CA GLY A 49 -2.32 2.28 -12.11
C GLY A 49 -2.50 0.87 -12.67
N ASN A 50 -1.45 0.39 -13.33
CA ASN A 50 -1.42 -0.90 -14.01
C ASN A 50 -1.12 -2.05 -13.05
N ASN A 51 -1.56 -3.27 -13.41
CA ASN A 51 -1.23 -4.53 -12.72
C ASN A 51 -1.59 -4.55 -11.22
N CYS A 52 -2.56 -3.75 -10.80
CA CYS A 52 -3.06 -3.74 -9.42
C CYS A 52 -4.00 -4.93 -9.16
N SER A 53 -4.14 -5.28 -7.89
CA SER A 53 -5.14 -6.25 -7.45
C SER A 53 -5.90 -5.69 -6.26
N LEU A 54 -7.19 -5.41 -6.46
CA LEU A 54 -8.09 -4.90 -5.44
C LEU A 54 -9.01 -6.03 -4.97
N GLY A 55 -8.81 -6.46 -3.73
CA GLY A 55 -9.57 -7.55 -3.13
C GLY A 55 -11.05 -7.24 -2.96
N GLN A 56 -11.75 -8.12 -2.30
CA GLN A 56 -13.19 -7.97 -2.07
C GLN A 56 -13.51 -6.80 -1.15
N ASN A 57 -14.60 -6.06 -1.45
CA ASN A 57 -15.12 -4.96 -0.62
C ASN A 57 -14.07 -3.84 -0.41
N VAL A 58 -13.38 -3.46 -1.48
CA VAL A 58 -12.43 -2.33 -1.49
C VAL A 58 -13.16 -1.08 -1.99
N LEU A 59 -12.96 0.04 -1.29
CA LEU A 59 -13.38 1.36 -1.75
C LEU A 59 -12.15 2.16 -2.18
N VAL A 60 -12.19 2.73 -3.40
CA VAL A 60 -11.27 3.79 -3.81
C VAL A 60 -12.07 5.04 -4.08
N ALA A 61 -11.98 6.01 -3.17
CA ALA A 61 -12.79 7.22 -3.20
C ALA A 61 -12.27 8.25 -4.22
N GLN A 62 -13.09 9.23 -4.54
CA GLN A 62 -12.71 10.38 -5.37
C GLN A 62 -11.43 11.05 -4.85
N ASN A 63 -10.51 11.42 -5.75
CA ASN A 63 -9.22 12.04 -5.43
C ASN A 63 -8.26 11.15 -4.60
N ALA A 64 -8.49 9.84 -4.59
CA ALA A 64 -7.50 8.86 -4.17
C ALA A 64 -6.72 8.35 -5.38
N SER A 65 -5.44 8.06 -5.23
CA SER A 65 -4.61 7.54 -6.32
C SER A 65 -3.75 6.36 -5.86
N LEU A 66 -3.68 5.34 -6.73
CA LEU A 66 -2.83 4.17 -6.59
C LEU A 66 -1.89 4.11 -7.80
N GLY A 67 -0.61 3.88 -7.55
CA GLY A 67 0.40 3.60 -8.56
C GLY A 67 0.23 2.20 -9.18
N ASN A 68 1.31 1.69 -9.75
CA ASN A 68 1.32 0.39 -10.41
C ASN A 68 1.61 -0.75 -9.44
N ASN A 69 1.16 -1.96 -9.77
CA ASN A 69 1.41 -3.18 -9.00
C ASN A 69 1.01 -3.10 -7.51
N VAL A 70 0.02 -2.27 -7.17
CA VAL A 70 -0.50 -2.14 -5.81
C VAL A 70 -1.40 -3.34 -5.49
N LYS A 71 -1.18 -3.96 -4.33
CA LYS A 71 -1.99 -5.07 -3.83
C LYS A 71 -2.84 -4.57 -2.66
N VAL A 72 -4.12 -4.39 -2.89
CA VAL A 72 -5.09 -4.03 -1.85
C VAL A 72 -5.86 -5.27 -1.43
N GLN A 73 -5.73 -5.67 -0.17
CA GLN A 73 -6.45 -6.82 0.36
C GLN A 73 -7.91 -6.47 0.69
N ASN A 74 -8.68 -7.48 1.12
CA ASN A 74 -10.12 -7.32 1.37
C ASN A 74 -10.44 -6.27 2.45
N ASN A 75 -11.58 -5.60 2.32
CA ASN A 75 -12.15 -4.68 3.30
C ASN A 75 -11.29 -3.44 3.58
N VAL A 76 -10.64 -2.89 2.57
CA VAL A 76 -9.85 -1.66 2.69
C VAL A 76 -10.56 -0.50 2.02
N ALA A 77 -10.67 0.63 2.71
CA ALA A 77 -11.19 1.88 2.17
C ALA A 77 -10.04 2.90 2.00
N ILE A 78 -9.84 3.36 0.77
CA ILE A 78 -8.83 4.36 0.41
C ILE A 78 -9.58 5.66 0.11
N TYR A 79 -9.55 6.57 1.08
CA TYR A 79 -10.30 7.83 1.02
C TYR A 79 -9.57 8.91 0.20
N GLY A 80 -10.30 9.96 -0.16
CA GLY A 80 -9.74 11.13 -0.85
C GLY A 80 -8.61 11.79 -0.04
N GLY A 81 -7.56 12.20 -0.74
CA GLY A 81 -6.34 12.74 -0.14
C GLY A 81 -5.23 11.72 0.10
N ILE A 82 -5.52 10.42 -0.11
CA ILE A 82 -4.53 9.36 0.02
C ILE A 82 -3.88 9.09 -1.34
N THR A 83 -2.55 9.12 -1.36
CA THR A 83 -1.72 8.72 -2.50
C THR A 83 -0.91 7.49 -2.12
N VAL A 84 -1.03 6.45 -2.92
CA VAL A 84 -0.29 5.19 -2.79
C VAL A 84 0.61 5.06 -4.00
N GLU A 85 1.92 4.98 -3.80
CA GLU A 85 2.88 4.77 -4.87
C GLU A 85 2.92 3.30 -5.35
N ASP A 86 3.84 2.99 -6.27
CA ASP A 86 3.98 1.66 -6.86
C ASP A 86 4.38 0.58 -5.83
N ASP A 87 4.09 -0.67 -6.12
CA ASP A 87 4.55 -1.85 -5.40
C ASP A 87 4.11 -1.94 -3.93
N VAL A 88 3.10 -1.15 -3.51
CA VAL A 88 2.59 -1.13 -2.13
C VAL A 88 1.66 -2.31 -1.86
N PHE A 89 1.78 -2.88 -0.67
CA PHE A 89 0.85 -3.88 -0.14
C PHE A 89 0.01 -3.31 1.00
N LEU A 90 -1.32 -3.32 0.85
CA LEU A 90 -2.29 -2.97 1.87
C LEU A 90 -2.95 -4.23 2.40
N GLY A 91 -2.63 -4.60 3.63
CA GLY A 91 -3.13 -5.80 4.30
C GLY A 91 -4.65 -5.75 4.58
N PRO A 92 -5.28 -6.91 4.78
CA PRO A 92 -6.73 -6.98 4.94
C PRO A 92 -7.21 -6.16 6.15
N SER A 93 -8.29 -5.42 5.93
CA SER A 93 -8.93 -4.58 6.95
C SER A 93 -8.00 -3.52 7.58
N CYS A 94 -6.92 -3.14 6.92
CA CYS A 94 -6.18 -1.97 7.37
C CYS A 94 -7.04 -0.70 7.18
N VAL A 95 -6.91 0.23 8.11
CA VAL A 95 -7.72 1.45 8.16
C VAL A 95 -6.86 2.66 7.83
N LEU A 96 -7.30 3.44 6.85
CA LEU A 96 -6.69 4.71 6.48
C LEU A 96 -7.69 5.83 6.83
N THR A 97 -7.29 6.80 7.66
CA THR A 97 -8.16 7.94 7.97
C THR A 97 -7.89 9.12 7.03
N ASN A 98 -8.76 10.13 7.00
CA ASN A 98 -8.55 11.34 6.19
C ASN A 98 -8.90 12.64 6.93
N VAL A 99 -9.33 12.53 8.19
CA VAL A 99 -9.63 13.66 9.09
C VAL A 99 -9.17 13.32 10.49
N THR A 100 -8.35 14.17 11.09
CA THR A 100 -7.79 13.97 12.45
C THR A 100 -8.82 14.18 13.55
N ASN A 101 -9.77 15.11 13.38
CA ASN A 101 -10.73 15.50 14.42
C ASN A 101 -12.18 15.45 13.93
N PRO A 102 -12.72 14.30 13.51
CA PRO A 102 -14.06 14.19 12.96
C PRO A 102 -15.13 14.48 14.02
N ARG A 103 -16.19 15.17 13.61
CA ARG A 103 -17.42 15.37 14.38
C ARG A 103 -18.61 15.39 13.42
N SER A 104 -19.68 14.66 13.70
CA SER A 104 -20.82 14.56 12.78
C SER A 104 -21.52 15.90 12.57
N GLN A 105 -21.55 16.77 13.56
CA GLN A 105 -22.14 18.12 13.48
C GLN A 105 -21.23 19.15 12.80
N VAL A 106 -19.97 18.82 12.48
CA VAL A 106 -19.01 19.74 11.89
C VAL A 106 -18.51 19.17 10.57
N SER A 107 -18.92 19.79 9.45
CA SER A 107 -18.46 19.40 8.13
C SER A 107 -16.97 19.74 7.95
N ARG A 108 -16.16 18.74 7.59
CA ARG A 108 -14.72 18.88 7.30
C ARG A 108 -14.37 18.37 5.89
N LYS A 109 -15.34 18.30 5.00
CA LYS A 109 -15.14 17.76 3.63
C LYS A 109 -14.08 18.49 2.80
N SER A 110 -13.84 19.77 3.09
CA SER A 110 -12.80 20.57 2.45
C SER A 110 -11.43 20.48 3.15
N LEU A 111 -11.33 19.74 4.24
CA LEU A 111 -10.15 19.70 5.12
C LEU A 111 -9.55 18.29 5.21
N TYR A 112 -9.71 17.47 4.15
CA TYR A 112 -9.08 16.16 4.11
C TYR A 112 -7.57 16.29 4.08
N GLU A 113 -6.92 15.57 4.98
CA GLU A 113 -5.48 15.58 5.12
C GLU A 113 -4.85 14.61 4.11
N LYS A 114 -3.69 15.03 3.57
CA LYS A 114 -2.97 14.24 2.57
C LYS A 114 -2.10 13.19 3.27
N THR A 115 -2.24 11.94 2.87
CA THR A 115 -1.38 10.84 3.32
C THR A 115 -0.64 10.27 2.12
N LEU A 116 0.66 10.12 2.24
CA LEU A 116 1.51 9.53 1.20
C LEU A 116 2.06 8.18 1.68
N ILE A 117 1.77 7.13 0.92
CA ILE A 117 2.34 5.78 1.12
C ILE A 117 3.30 5.54 -0.02
N LYS A 118 4.61 5.58 0.30
CA LYS A 118 5.67 5.49 -0.71
C LYS A 118 5.87 4.07 -1.21
N ARG A 119 6.60 3.97 -2.32
CA ARG A 119 6.89 2.73 -3.05
C ARG A 119 7.29 1.57 -2.13
N GLY A 120 6.76 0.39 -2.40
CA GLY A 120 7.12 -0.85 -1.74
C GLY A 120 6.72 -0.95 -0.26
N ALA A 121 6.02 0.05 0.30
CA ALA A 121 5.55 -0.01 1.68
C ALA A 121 4.57 -1.17 1.90
N THR A 122 4.66 -1.82 3.05
CA THR A 122 3.75 -2.87 3.48
C THR A 122 2.96 -2.41 4.70
N ILE A 123 1.64 -2.44 4.60
CA ILE A 123 0.72 -2.13 5.68
C ILE A 123 0.10 -3.45 6.18
N GLY A 124 0.38 -3.83 7.41
CA GLY A 124 -0.11 -5.08 8.00
C GLY A 124 -1.62 -5.09 8.22
N ALA A 125 -2.18 -6.29 8.34
CA ALA A 125 -3.61 -6.49 8.59
C ALA A 125 -4.10 -5.75 9.85
N ASN A 126 -5.32 -5.18 9.81
CA ASN A 126 -5.95 -4.47 10.92
C ASN A 126 -5.13 -3.30 11.50
N SER A 127 -4.08 -2.83 10.82
CA SER A 127 -3.36 -1.64 11.25
C SER A 127 -4.17 -0.37 10.96
N THR A 128 -3.90 0.70 11.68
CA THR A 128 -4.54 2.01 11.48
C THR A 128 -3.49 3.06 11.16
N ILE A 129 -3.66 3.75 10.05
CA ILE A 129 -2.83 4.87 9.62
C ILE A 129 -3.63 6.16 9.81
N VAL A 130 -3.20 6.99 10.76
CA VAL A 130 -3.78 8.32 10.97
C VAL A 130 -3.32 9.23 9.84
N CYS A 131 -4.23 10.04 9.31
CA CYS A 131 -3.98 10.91 8.17
C CYS A 131 -2.93 12.01 8.42
N GLY A 132 -2.47 12.64 7.35
CA GLY A 132 -1.53 13.75 7.41
C GLY A 132 -0.06 13.34 7.50
N ILE A 133 0.26 12.07 7.25
CA ILE A 133 1.62 11.52 7.41
C ILE A 133 2.16 10.90 6.12
N THR A 134 3.47 10.72 6.10
CA THR A 134 4.19 9.99 5.05
C THR A 134 4.72 8.67 5.58
N LEU A 135 4.41 7.58 4.90
CA LEU A 135 5.03 6.28 5.12
C LEU A 135 6.15 6.11 4.10
N GLY A 136 7.38 5.93 4.58
CA GLY A 136 8.60 5.84 3.78
C GLY A 136 8.63 4.62 2.86
N ARG A 137 9.55 4.63 1.89
CA ARG A 137 9.76 3.53 0.94
C ARG A 137 10.08 2.24 1.68
N TYR A 138 9.48 1.15 1.24
CA TYR A 138 9.72 -0.19 1.80
C TYR A 138 9.53 -0.29 3.31
N CYS A 139 8.87 0.69 3.96
CA CYS A 139 8.54 0.57 5.37
C CYS A 139 7.57 -0.59 5.60
N PHE A 140 7.60 -1.15 6.79
CA PHE A 140 6.77 -2.28 7.16
C PHE A 140 5.98 -1.96 8.43
N ILE A 141 4.68 -1.82 8.28
CA ILE A 141 3.76 -1.61 9.41
C ILE A 141 3.24 -2.97 9.82
N GLY A 142 3.56 -3.39 11.03
CA GLY A 142 3.09 -4.66 11.57
C GLY A 142 1.57 -4.71 11.76
N ALA A 143 1.01 -5.90 11.72
CA ALA A 143 -0.42 -6.10 11.91
C ALA A 143 -0.90 -5.49 13.25
N GLY A 144 -2.06 -4.82 13.22
CA GLY A 144 -2.65 -4.17 14.38
C GLY A 144 -1.93 -2.92 14.88
N ALA A 145 -0.88 -2.44 14.23
CA ALA A 145 -0.18 -1.24 14.64
C ALA A 145 -1.02 0.03 14.39
N VAL A 146 -0.88 1.05 15.24
CA VAL A 146 -1.51 2.37 15.07
C VAL A 146 -0.44 3.42 14.82
N VAL A 147 -0.35 3.90 13.59
CA VAL A 147 0.66 4.84 13.11
C VAL A 147 0.12 6.26 13.14
N THR A 148 0.81 7.16 13.85
CA THR A 148 0.36 8.54 14.09
C THR A 148 1.37 9.60 13.64
N LYS A 149 2.49 9.20 13.05
CA LYS A 149 3.57 10.08 12.58
C LYS A 149 4.29 9.49 11.39
N ASP A 150 5.10 10.30 10.71
CA ASP A 150 5.93 9.87 9.58
C ASP A 150 6.82 8.69 9.94
N ILE A 151 7.01 7.80 8.98
CA ILE A 151 7.84 6.62 9.10
C ILE A 151 8.99 6.73 8.09
N PRO A 152 10.24 6.49 8.51
CA PRO A 152 11.39 6.52 7.60
C PRO A 152 11.35 5.36 6.60
N ASP A 153 12.12 5.50 5.54
CA ASP A 153 12.33 4.45 4.56
C ASP A 153 12.84 3.17 5.25
N TYR A 154 12.34 2.02 4.85
CA TYR A 154 12.63 0.70 5.43
C TYR A 154 12.20 0.51 6.89
N GLY A 155 11.60 1.51 7.55
CA GLY A 155 11.24 1.44 8.97
C GLY A 155 10.24 0.34 9.29
N LEU A 156 10.54 -0.49 10.29
CA LEU A 156 9.64 -1.47 10.88
C LEU A 156 8.90 -0.84 12.06
N VAL A 157 7.57 -0.76 11.98
CA VAL A 157 6.73 -0.19 13.04
C VAL A 157 5.83 -1.25 13.63
N LEU A 158 5.82 -1.37 14.94
CA LEU A 158 5.01 -2.33 15.68
C LEU A 158 4.24 -1.65 16.82
N GLY A 159 3.07 -2.20 17.14
CA GLY A 159 2.32 -1.91 18.35
C GLY A 159 1.32 -0.74 18.27
N ASN A 160 0.66 -0.48 19.40
CA ASN A 160 -0.29 0.61 19.60
C ASN A 160 0.05 1.34 20.92
N PRO A 161 0.54 2.60 20.86
CA PRO A 161 0.89 3.36 19.67
C PRO A 161 2.08 2.74 18.91
N GLY A 162 2.09 2.91 17.57
CA GLY A 162 3.14 2.39 16.69
C GLY A 162 4.52 2.99 17.00
N LYS A 163 5.51 2.12 17.21
CA LYS A 163 6.91 2.51 17.50
C LYS A 163 7.84 1.92 16.46
N LEU A 164 8.83 2.70 16.02
CA LEU A 164 9.92 2.21 15.20
C LEU A 164 10.68 1.14 15.99
N SER A 165 10.68 -0.09 15.47
CA SER A 165 11.21 -1.29 16.13
C SER A 165 12.37 -1.93 15.38
N GLY A 166 12.88 -1.24 14.37
CA GLY A 166 13.97 -1.66 13.50
C GLY A 166 13.71 -1.31 12.04
N TYR A 167 14.33 -2.05 11.15
CA TYR A 167 14.22 -1.86 9.71
C TYR A 167 14.04 -3.19 9.00
N MET A 168 13.40 -3.14 7.82
CA MET A 168 13.09 -4.32 6.99
C MET A 168 13.79 -4.21 5.63
N SER A 169 14.22 -5.33 5.09
CA SER A 169 14.70 -5.40 3.70
C SER A 169 13.54 -5.33 2.70
N ARG A 170 13.86 -5.14 1.42
CA ARG A 170 12.86 -5.20 0.32
C ARG A 170 12.17 -6.57 0.21
N HIS A 171 12.78 -7.63 0.73
CA HIS A 171 12.21 -8.99 0.79
C HIS A 171 11.44 -9.28 2.09
N GLY A 172 11.25 -8.25 2.96
CA GLY A 172 10.46 -8.40 4.17
C GLY A 172 11.19 -9.11 5.32
N HIS A 173 12.53 -9.11 5.33
CA HIS A 173 13.33 -9.62 6.44
C HIS A 173 13.86 -8.49 7.31
N LYS A 174 13.84 -8.70 8.64
CA LYS A 174 14.39 -7.74 9.59
C LYS A 174 15.91 -7.59 9.37
N LEU A 175 16.35 -6.35 9.28
CA LEU A 175 17.76 -6.01 9.12
C LEU A 175 18.43 -5.87 10.49
N THR A 176 19.54 -6.59 10.68
CA THR A 176 20.40 -6.49 11.86
C THR A 176 21.71 -5.84 11.44
N PHE A 177 21.87 -4.58 11.83
CA PHE A 177 23.05 -3.79 11.48
C PHE A 177 24.24 -4.13 12.38
N ASN A 178 25.42 -4.27 11.78
CA ASN A 178 26.69 -4.43 12.50
C ASN A 178 27.24 -3.07 12.96
N GLU A 179 28.41 -3.08 13.60
CA GLU A 179 29.07 -1.86 14.11
C GLU A 179 29.42 -0.84 13.01
N SER A 180 29.60 -1.27 11.77
CA SER A 180 29.83 -0.39 10.61
C SER A 180 28.54 0.13 9.98
N GLY A 181 27.36 -0.12 10.57
CA GLY A 181 26.09 0.31 10.04
C GLY A 181 25.59 -0.50 8.84
N ARG A 182 26.12 -1.71 8.60
CA ARG A 182 25.72 -2.56 7.47
C ARG A 182 24.93 -3.78 7.90
N ALA A 183 23.91 -4.14 7.09
CA ALA A 183 23.11 -5.35 7.24
C ALA A 183 22.96 -6.04 5.89
N THR A 184 22.83 -7.35 5.89
CA THR A 184 22.60 -8.16 4.67
C THR A 184 21.24 -8.86 4.79
N CYS A 185 20.43 -8.75 3.76
CA CYS A 185 19.18 -9.50 3.68
C CYS A 185 19.48 -11.00 3.58
N PRO A 186 18.90 -11.85 4.41
CA PRO A 186 19.19 -13.28 4.38
C PRO A 186 18.70 -13.98 3.11
N GLU A 187 17.67 -13.45 2.44
CA GLU A 187 17.10 -14.00 1.19
C GLU A 187 17.83 -13.48 -0.04
N SER A 188 17.72 -12.18 -0.34
CA SER A 188 18.30 -11.58 -1.55
C SER A 188 19.80 -11.40 -1.52
N LYS A 189 20.42 -11.47 -0.35
CA LYS A 189 21.84 -11.09 -0.09
C LYS A 189 22.14 -9.62 -0.31
N PHE A 190 21.15 -8.79 -0.62
CA PHE A 190 21.34 -7.35 -0.75
C PHE A 190 21.87 -6.75 0.55
N VAL A 191 22.82 -5.86 0.41
CA VAL A 191 23.46 -5.12 1.49
C VAL A 191 22.75 -3.79 1.68
N TYR A 192 22.48 -3.46 2.92
CA TYR A 192 21.86 -2.21 3.36
C TYR A 192 22.85 -1.45 4.24
N GLU A 193 22.86 -0.14 4.11
CA GLU A 193 23.67 0.74 4.95
C GLU A 193 22.76 1.72 5.69
N LYS A 194 23.03 1.89 6.97
CA LYS A 194 22.32 2.84 7.84
C LYS A 194 23.26 3.97 8.21
N VAL A 195 22.94 5.19 7.78
CA VAL A 195 23.64 6.44 8.11
C VAL A 195 22.64 7.43 8.67
N ASP A 196 22.88 7.99 9.84
CA ASP A 196 22.03 9.01 10.49
C ASP A 196 20.52 8.61 10.52
N ASP A 197 20.24 7.36 10.91
CA ASP A 197 18.90 6.76 10.94
C ASP A 197 18.18 6.63 9.57
N GLN A 198 18.87 6.89 8.47
CA GLN A 198 18.43 6.59 7.12
C GLN A 198 19.03 5.29 6.63
N VAL A 199 18.19 4.44 6.02
CA VAL A 199 18.61 3.16 5.48
C VAL A 199 18.53 3.21 3.95
N HIS A 200 19.56 2.71 3.28
CA HIS A 200 19.65 2.61 1.83
C HIS A 200 20.04 1.19 1.42
N CYS A 201 19.52 0.72 0.29
CA CYS A 201 19.98 -0.50 -0.37
C CYS A 201 21.19 -0.15 -1.24
N LEU A 202 22.32 -0.86 -1.07
CA LEU A 202 23.54 -0.58 -1.83
C LEU A 202 23.58 -1.32 -3.18
N ASP A 203 22.84 -2.42 -3.32
CA ASP A 203 22.90 -3.30 -4.48
C ASP A 203 21.83 -3.02 -5.54
N LEU A 204 20.80 -2.24 -5.19
CA LEU A 204 19.71 -1.92 -6.10
C LEU A 204 19.12 -0.54 -5.75
N ASN A 205 18.94 0.30 -6.76
CA ASN A 205 18.30 1.61 -6.57
C ASN A 205 16.86 1.44 -6.10
N GLU A 206 16.41 2.31 -5.21
CA GLU A 206 15.04 2.27 -4.62
C GLU A 206 13.92 2.39 -5.65
N ASP A 207 14.18 2.98 -6.81
CA ASP A 207 13.21 3.13 -7.89
C ASP A 207 13.23 1.98 -8.91
N GLU A 208 14.21 1.08 -8.81
CA GLU A 208 14.31 -0.10 -9.67
C GLU A 208 13.46 -1.26 -9.17
N LEU A 209 12.92 -2.03 -10.13
CA LEU A 209 12.21 -3.26 -9.82
C LEU A 209 13.19 -4.35 -9.36
N LEU A 210 12.71 -5.26 -8.52
CA LEU A 210 13.47 -6.46 -8.21
C LEU A 210 13.75 -7.27 -9.48
N PRO A 211 14.97 -7.81 -9.63
CA PRO A 211 15.26 -8.81 -10.67
C PRO A 211 14.26 -9.96 -10.61
N THR A 212 13.90 -10.52 -11.76
CA THR A 212 12.83 -11.52 -11.88
C THR A 212 13.10 -12.77 -11.03
N ASP A 213 14.34 -13.19 -10.92
CA ASP A 213 14.78 -14.32 -10.09
C ASP A 213 14.66 -14.05 -8.59
N LEU A 214 14.71 -12.79 -8.16
CA LEU A 214 14.53 -12.37 -6.77
C LEU A 214 13.09 -11.93 -6.44
N SER A 215 12.21 -11.86 -7.43
CA SER A 215 10.80 -11.47 -7.23
C SER A 215 9.89 -12.65 -6.85
N ILE A 216 10.43 -13.86 -6.77
CA ILE A 216 9.70 -15.08 -6.41
C ILE A 216 10.34 -15.64 -5.15
N GLY A 217 9.57 -15.67 -4.05
CA GLY A 217 9.99 -16.32 -2.81
C GLY A 217 10.19 -17.82 -3.03
N SER A 218 11.33 -18.37 -2.62
CA SER A 218 11.73 -19.77 -2.83
C SER A 218 11.71 -20.61 -1.56
N GLN A 219 11.64 -19.98 -0.40
CA GLN A 219 11.71 -20.66 0.92
C GLN A 219 10.75 -19.98 1.92
N ASP A 220 10.35 -20.73 2.93
CA ASP A 220 9.54 -20.21 4.03
C ASP A 220 10.32 -19.16 4.84
N TYR A 221 9.60 -18.16 5.37
CA TYR A 221 10.18 -17.11 6.21
C TYR A 221 10.99 -17.66 7.38
N ASP A 222 10.55 -18.77 7.98
CA ASP A 222 11.22 -19.42 9.12
C ASP A 222 12.59 -20.00 8.76
N SER A 223 12.82 -20.37 7.50
CA SER A 223 14.12 -20.83 7.00
C SER A 223 15.23 -19.77 7.09
N PHE A 224 14.83 -18.48 7.21
CA PHE A 224 15.74 -17.34 7.30
C PHE A 224 15.87 -16.80 8.72
N LYS A 225 15.18 -17.37 9.71
CA LYS A 225 15.34 -17.02 11.12
C LYS A 225 16.60 -17.73 11.67
N SER A 226 17.60 -16.94 12.04
CA SER A 226 18.77 -17.39 12.82
C SER A 226 18.51 -17.30 14.30
#